data_7a44f21a4d2648d7747d7c85d69790b7
#
_entry.id   7a44f21a4d2648d7747d7c85d69790b7
#
_cell.length_a   1.000
_cell.length_b   1.000
_cell.length_c   1.000
_cell.angle_alpha   90.00
_cell.angle_beta   90.00
_cell.angle_gamma   90.00
#
_symmetry.space_group_name_H-M   'P 1'
#
loop_
_entity.id
_entity.type
_entity.pdbx_description
1 polymer ?
#
loop_
_entity_poly.entity_id
_entity_poly.type
_entity_poly.pdbx_seq_one_letter_code
_entity_poly.pdbx_strand_id
1 'polypeptide(L)'
;MFKNIIQEIDSIIERDPAAGGRLGVIFLYPSFHVMVFYKIANIFWRYNLKFISRLIMHLARIFTGIEIHPAAKIGSSFFMDHGFGIVIGETAEIGENVTIYQDVTLGGIMPSVESDLQRNQKRHPTIGNNVIIGSGAQILGPINVGDNARIGANSVVSKDVPPDVTVAGVPAREFKKSSSPIKFEAYAISKNEVDPREKTLNLLIKKVETLEKKIKKIETVNKKKIT
;
A
#
# COMPACT_ATOMS: atom_id res chain seq x y z
N MET A 1 21.00 -6.56 -19.60
CA MET A 1 20.83 -5.26 -18.93
C MET A 1 19.94 -4.31 -19.72
N PHE A 2 20.24 -3.94 -20.96
CA PHE A 2 19.44 -3.00 -21.76
C PHE A 2 18.01 -3.48 -22.07
N LYS A 3 17.79 -4.76 -22.39
CA LYS A 3 16.43 -5.30 -22.63
C LYS A 3 15.50 -5.10 -21.42
N ASN A 4 16.02 -5.25 -20.21
CA ASN A 4 15.22 -5.06 -18.99
C ASN A 4 14.86 -3.59 -18.75
N ILE A 5 15.72 -2.64 -19.13
CA ILE A 5 15.42 -1.20 -18.99
C ILE A 5 14.30 -0.77 -19.93
N ILE A 6 14.35 -1.22 -21.18
CA ILE A 6 13.30 -0.93 -22.17
C ILE A 6 11.95 -1.52 -21.70
N GLN A 7 11.95 -2.74 -21.22
CA GLN A 7 10.75 -3.39 -20.69
C GLN A 7 10.17 -2.62 -19.49
N GLU A 8 11.01 -2.09 -18.61
CA GLU A 8 10.54 -1.27 -17.49
C GLU A 8 9.93 0.05 -17.96
N ILE A 9 10.54 0.72 -18.94
CA ILE A 9 10.00 1.94 -19.52
C ILE A 9 8.65 1.66 -20.20
N ASP A 10 8.57 0.61 -21.01
CA ASP A 10 7.34 0.23 -21.70
C ASP A 10 6.22 -0.15 -20.72
N SER A 11 6.57 -0.82 -19.63
CA SER A 11 5.66 -1.16 -18.54
C SER A 11 5.11 0.06 -17.78
N ILE A 12 5.86 1.17 -17.70
CA ILE A 12 5.37 2.44 -17.17
C ILE A 12 4.37 3.06 -18.14
N ILE A 13 4.71 3.12 -19.44
CA ILE A 13 3.86 3.71 -20.47
C ILE A 13 2.52 2.95 -20.57
N GLU A 14 2.54 1.63 -20.43
CA GLU A 14 1.33 0.81 -20.48
C GLU A 14 0.38 1.09 -19.32
N ARG A 15 0.91 1.45 -18.14
CA ARG A 15 0.13 1.63 -16.91
C ARG A 15 -0.23 3.07 -16.59
N ASP A 16 0.50 4.04 -17.14
CA ASP A 16 0.22 5.46 -16.95
C ASP A 16 -0.26 6.11 -18.25
N PRO A 17 -1.57 6.43 -18.35
CA PRO A 17 -2.14 7.11 -19.53
C PRO A 17 -1.53 8.50 -19.78
N ALA A 18 -0.90 9.12 -18.78
CA ALA A 18 -0.25 10.43 -18.92
C ALA A 18 1.19 10.33 -19.47
N ALA A 19 1.74 9.13 -19.63
CA ALA A 19 3.10 8.93 -20.10
C ALA A 19 3.26 9.36 -21.56
N GLY A 20 4.01 10.45 -21.77
CA GLY A 20 4.27 11.03 -23.11
C GLY A 20 5.31 10.26 -23.95
N GLY A 21 5.51 8.95 -23.70
CA GLY A 21 6.47 8.12 -24.42
C GLY A 21 7.80 7.91 -23.68
N ARG A 22 8.72 7.13 -24.29
CA ARG A 22 9.96 6.67 -23.63
C ARG A 22 10.86 7.81 -23.15
N LEU A 23 11.00 8.87 -23.91
CA LEU A 23 11.79 10.04 -23.51
C LEU A 23 11.18 10.73 -22.29
N GLY A 24 9.84 10.86 -22.25
CA GLY A 24 9.12 11.38 -21.09
C GLY A 24 9.42 10.56 -19.82
N VAL A 25 9.35 9.24 -19.92
CA VAL A 25 9.66 8.37 -18.77
C VAL A 25 11.12 8.53 -18.31
N ILE A 26 12.08 8.57 -19.25
CA ILE A 26 13.50 8.67 -18.91
C ILE A 26 13.81 9.98 -18.19
N PHE A 27 13.21 11.09 -18.57
CA PHE A 27 13.59 12.40 -18.04
C PHE A 27 12.66 12.94 -16.95
N LEU A 28 11.40 12.50 -16.90
CA LEU A 28 10.38 13.13 -16.04
C LEU A 28 9.80 12.21 -14.97
N TYR A 29 10.14 10.90 -14.97
CA TYR A 29 9.56 9.95 -14.00
C TYR A 29 10.49 9.67 -12.81
N PRO A 30 10.17 10.16 -11.62
CA PRO A 30 10.96 9.87 -10.41
C PRO A 30 11.08 8.38 -10.12
N SER A 31 10.03 7.59 -10.42
CA SER A 31 10.02 6.15 -10.28
C SER A 31 11.10 5.46 -11.13
N PHE A 32 11.29 5.89 -12.37
CA PHE A 32 12.36 5.39 -13.22
C PHE A 32 13.74 5.77 -12.66
N HIS A 33 13.91 7.02 -12.25
CA HIS A 33 15.18 7.49 -11.71
C HIS A 33 15.58 6.73 -10.44
N VAL A 34 14.68 6.59 -9.46
CA VAL A 34 15.00 5.90 -8.22
C VAL A 34 15.32 4.43 -8.46
N MET A 35 14.67 3.76 -9.43
CA MET A 35 14.99 2.39 -9.79
C MET A 35 16.38 2.23 -10.41
N VAL A 36 16.85 3.21 -11.19
CA VAL A 36 18.24 3.24 -11.69
C VAL A 36 19.21 3.36 -10.51
N PHE A 37 18.99 4.30 -9.60
CA PHE A 37 19.80 4.44 -8.37
C PHE A 37 19.79 3.17 -7.54
N TYR A 38 18.60 2.57 -7.33
CA TYR A 38 18.45 1.33 -6.58
C TYR A 38 19.26 0.17 -7.17
N LYS A 39 19.19 -0.04 -8.49
CA LYS A 39 19.96 -1.11 -9.14
C LYS A 39 21.46 -0.94 -8.94
N ILE A 40 21.97 0.28 -9.03
CA ILE A 40 23.38 0.60 -8.76
C ILE A 40 23.69 0.36 -7.28
N ALA A 41 22.90 0.89 -6.37
CA ALA A 41 23.08 0.74 -4.93
C ALA A 41 23.01 -0.73 -4.47
N ASN A 42 22.08 -1.51 -5.04
CA ASN A 42 21.94 -2.94 -4.74
C ASN A 42 23.20 -3.74 -5.15
N ILE A 43 23.85 -3.39 -6.26
CA ILE A 43 25.14 -3.99 -6.64
C ILE A 43 26.17 -3.73 -5.54
N PHE A 44 26.37 -2.48 -5.14
CA PHE A 44 27.31 -2.13 -4.05
C PHE A 44 26.94 -2.82 -2.73
N TRP A 45 25.65 -2.95 -2.42
CA TRP A 45 25.18 -3.68 -1.24
C TRP A 45 25.61 -5.14 -1.25
N ARG A 46 25.46 -5.81 -2.40
CA ARG A 46 25.88 -7.23 -2.59
C ARG A 46 27.38 -7.43 -2.47
N TYR A 47 28.18 -6.42 -2.81
CA TYR A 47 29.63 -6.42 -2.59
C TYR A 47 30.03 -5.95 -1.16
N ASN A 48 29.08 -5.87 -0.24
CA ASN A 48 29.28 -5.43 1.15
C ASN A 48 29.76 -3.98 1.31
N LEU A 49 29.69 -3.15 0.28
CA LEU A 49 30.01 -1.72 0.31
C LEU A 49 28.79 -0.93 0.82
N LYS A 50 28.33 -1.26 2.04
CA LYS A 50 27.07 -0.79 2.61
C LYS A 50 26.96 0.72 2.74
N PHE A 51 28.05 1.39 3.13
CA PHE A 51 28.06 2.86 3.24
C PHE A 51 27.80 3.54 1.90
N ILE A 52 28.54 3.15 0.85
CA ILE A 52 28.36 3.71 -0.50
C ILE A 52 26.95 3.43 -1.02
N SER A 53 26.48 2.21 -0.85
CA SER A 53 25.15 1.79 -1.24
C SER A 53 24.06 2.68 -0.59
N ARG A 54 24.16 2.92 0.71
CA ARG A 54 23.20 3.78 1.45
C ARG A 54 23.34 5.25 1.06
N LEU A 55 24.54 5.73 0.79
CA LEU A 55 24.75 7.10 0.31
C LEU A 55 24.08 7.34 -1.03
N ILE A 56 24.20 6.37 -1.97
CA ILE A 56 23.54 6.44 -3.28
C ILE A 56 22.01 6.53 -3.09
N MET A 57 21.43 5.70 -2.23
CA MET A 57 19.97 5.74 -1.97
C MET A 57 19.54 6.98 -1.20
N HIS A 58 20.38 7.54 -0.35
CA HIS A 58 20.12 8.82 0.30
C HIS A 58 20.04 9.98 -0.72
N LEU A 59 20.96 10.03 -1.67
CA LEU A 59 20.91 11.00 -2.77
C LEU A 59 19.66 10.78 -3.64
N ALA A 60 19.35 9.53 -3.98
CA ALA A 60 18.14 9.20 -4.73
C ALA A 60 16.87 9.73 -4.04
N ARG A 61 16.78 9.56 -2.70
CA ARG A 61 15.66 10.09 -1.91
C ARG A 61 15.55 11.63 -1.98
N ILE A 62 16.68 12.34 -1.93
CA ILE A 62 16.70 13.81 -2.05
C ILE A 62 16.15 14.25 -3.41
N PHE A 63 16.50 13.56 -4.50
CA PHE A 63 16.09 13.93 -5.85
C PHE A 63 14.67 13.47 -6.22
N THR A 64 14.19 12.37 -5.63
CA THR A 64 12.94 11.73 -6.06
C THR A 64 11.82 11.76 -5.01
N GLY A 65 12.15 12.03 -3.74
CA GLY A 65 11.21 11.91 -2.63
C GLY A 65 10.84 10.46 -2.28
N ILE A 66 11.57 9.46 -2.84
CA ILE A 66 11.29 8.02 -2.67
C ILE A 66 12.42 7.39 -1.86
N GLU A 67 12.09 6.66 -0.80
CA GLU A 67 13.04 5.92 0.01
C GLU A 67 12.96 4.42 -0.27
N ILE A 68 14.05 3.84 -0.77
CA ILE A 68 14.20 2.39 -0.94
C ILE A 68 15.47 1.94 -0.24
N HIS A 69 15.35 0.98 0.68
CA HIS A 69 16.55 0.38 1.26
C HIS A 69 17.27 -0.49 0.21
N PRO A 70 18.59 -0.34 0.03
CA PRO A 70 19.32 -1.04 -1.03
C PRO A 70 19.35 -2.56 -0.90
N ALA A 71 19.01 -3.10 0.27
CA ALA A 71 18.90 -4.54 0.51
C ALA A 71 17.53 -5.12 0.12
N ALA A 72 16.51 -4.29 -0.10
CA ALA A 72 15.20 -4.76 -0.54
C ALA A 72 15.32 -5.59 -1.82
N LYS A 73 14.43 -6.57 -2.00
CA LYS A 73 14.36 -7.38 -3.21
C LYS A 73 13.18 -6.91 -4.04
N ILE A 74 13.43 -6.48 -5.26
CA ILE A 74 12.39 -5.92 -6.15
C ILE A 74 12.42 -6.68 -7.47
N GLY A 75 11.28 -7.22 -7.86
CA GLY A 75 11.07 -7.92 -9.12
C GLY A 75 11.02 -6.98 -10.33
N SER A 76 10.79 -7.55 -11.51
CA SER A 76 10.70 -6.81 -12.77
C SER A 76 9.38 -6.06 -12.88
N SER A 77 9.36 -5.01 -13.72
CA SER A 77 8.17 -4.21 -14.01
C SER A 77 7.51 -3.61 -12.76
N PHE A 78 8.31 -3.26 -11.76
CA PHE A 78 7.84 -2.54 -10.58
C PHE A 78 7.59 -1.08 -10.93
N PHE A 79 6.38 -0.58 -10.69
CA PHE A 79 5.98 0.78 -11.01
C PHE A 79 5.52 1.53 -9.75
N MET A 80 6.06 2.72 -9.56
CA MET A 80 5.67 3.66 -8.52
C MET A 80 5.01 4.86 -9.20
N ASP A 81 3.69 4.93 -9.16
CA ASP A 81 2.94 6.05 -9.72
C ASP A 81 3.01 7.26 -8.77
N HIS A 82 3.32 8.44 -9.30
CA HIS A 82 3.69 9.67 -8.58
C HIS A 82 4.94 9.52 -7.69
N GLY A 83 5.04 8.49 -6.90
CA GLY A 83 6.20 8.01 -6.15
C GLY A 83 6.54 8.76 -4.87
N PHE A 84 6.20 10.05 -4.71
CA PHE A 84 6.58 10.84 -3.55
C PHE A 84 6.11 10.22 -2.23
N GLY A 85 6.96 10.22 -1.19
CA GLY A 85 6.63 9.69 0.13
C GLY A 85 6.65 8.16 0.25
N ILE A 86 6.97 7.42 -0.81
CA ILE A 86 7.10 5.96 -0.74
C ILE A 86 8.29 5.59 0.15
N VAL A 87 8.08 4.59 1.03
CA VAL A 87 9.13 4.01 1.87
C VAL A 87 9.15 2.49 1.73
N ILE A 88 10.28 1.93 1.29
CA ILE A 88 10.49 0.48 1.15
C ILE A 88 11.62 0.04 2.08
N GLY A 89 11.28 -0.73 3.11
CA GLY A 89 12.20 -1.16 4.16
C GLY A 89 13.17 -2.26 3.75
N GLU A 90 14.19 -2.48 4.59
CA GLU A 90 15.35 -3.33 4.34
C GLU A 90 15.03 -4.75 3.88
N THR A 91 14.10 -5.41 4.55
CA THR A 91 13.78 -6.82 4.30
C THR A 91 12.49 -6.98 3.48
N ALA A 92 12.03 -5.91 2.82
CA ALA A 92 10.89 -5.98 1.91
C ALA A 92 11.25 -6.82 0.68
N GLU A 93 10.26 -7.62 0.23
CA GLU A 93 10.34 -8.39 -1.00
C GLU A 93 9.13 -8.04 -1.86
N ILE A 94 9.37 -7.70 -3.12
CA ILE A 94 8.34 -7.25 -4.06
C ILE A 94 8.44 -8.14 -5.29
N GLY A 95 7.33 -8.75 -5.68
CA GLY A 95 7.22 -9.59 -6.87
C GLY A 95 7.25 -8.81 -8.18
N GLU A 96 6.83 -9.45 -9.25
CA GLU A 96 6.81 -8.87 -10.58
C GLU A 96 5.52 -8.11 -10.83
N ASN A 97 5.59 -7.09 -11.70
CA ASN A 97 4.45 -6.31 -12.16
C ASN A 97 3.61 -5.69 -11.04
N VAL A 98 4.26 -5.28 -9.95
CA VAL A 98 3.60 -4.60 -8.83
C VAL A 98 3.48 -3.11 -9.12
N THR A 99 2.33 -2.53 -8.79
CA THR A 99 2.10 -1.08 -8.85
C THR A 99 1.84 -0.54 -7.46
N ILE A 100 2.54 0.52 -7.07
CA ILE A 100 2.27 1.25 -5.83
C ILE A 100 2.14 2.73 -6.13
N TYR A 101 1.35 3.41 -5.31
CA TYR A 101 1.12 4.85 -5.45
C TYR A 101 1.88 5.63 -4.37
N GLN A 102 1.82 6.97 -4.43
CA GLN A 102 2.49 7.85 -3.49
C GLN A 102 2.13 7.53 -2.03
N ASP A 103 3.04 7.87 -1.11
CA ASP A 103 2.91 7.72 0.36
C ASP A 103 2.70 6.27 0.85
N VAL A 104 2.96 5.26 0.01
CA VAL A 104 2.91 3.86 0.42
C VAL A 104 4.13 3.51 1.27
N THR A 105 3.89 2.85 2.41
CA THR A 105 4.97 2.34 3.27
C THR A 105 4.95 0.81 3.33
N LEU A 106 6.07 0.18 2.99
CA LEU A 106 6.37 -1.21 3.26
C LEU A 106 7.29 -1.27 4.47
N GLY A 107 6.71 -1.26 5.68
CA GLY A 107 7.38 -0.99 6.94
C GLY A 107 7.43 -2.16 7.92
N GLY A 108 8.21 -1.98 8.99
CA GLY A 108 8.16 -2.83 10.17
C GLY A 108 7.02 -2.41 11.10
N ILE A 109 6.56 -3.34 11.95
CA ILE A 109 5.51 -3.07 12.93
C ILE A 109 6.03 -2.85 14.35
N MET A 110 7.21 -3.42 14.67
CA MET A 110 7.78 -3.33 16.01
C MET A 110 8.45 -1.97 16.23
N PRO A 111 8.27 -1.35 17.42
CA PRO A 111 8.99 -0.14 17.77
C PRO A 111 10.50 -0.40 17.87
N SER A 112 11.31 0.65 17.72
CA SER A 112 12.78 0.57 17.72
C SER A 112 13.41 0.34 19.10
N VAL A 113 12.63 0.11 20.16
CA VAL A 113 13.10 0.02 21.56
C VAL A 113 14.07 -1.14 21.75
N GLU A 114 13.87 -2.24 20.98
CA GLU A 114 14.72 -3.46 21.02
C GLU A 114 15.33 -3.70 19.65
N SER A 115 16.04 -2.71 19.12
CA SER A 115 16.56 -2.75 17.74
C SER A 115 17.53 -3.92 17.49
N ASP A 116 18.27 -4.37 18.51
CA ASP A 116 19.22 -5.47 18.40
C ASP A 116 18.52 -6.81 18.12
N LEU A 117 17.34 -7.04 18.70
CA LEU A 117 16.54 -8.25 18.46
C LEU A 117 15.94 -8.27 17.05
N GLN A 118 15.83 -7.09 16.40
CA GLN A 118 15.27 -6.96 15.06
C GLN A 118 16.33 -7.02 13.95
N ARG A 119 17.61 -7.00 14.31
CA ARG A 119 18.71 -7.11 13.33
C ARG A 119 18.71 -8.46 12.66
N ASN A 120 18.88 -8.47 11.34
CA ASN A 120 18.90 -9.67 10.50
C ASN A 120 17.60 -10.50 10.54
N GLN A 121 16.51 -9.96 11.08
CA GLN A 121 15.20 -10.60 11.06
C GLN A 121 14.34 -10.05 9.90
N LYS A 122 13.49 -10.91 9.33
CA LYS A 122 12.43 -10.50 8.41
C LYS A 122 11.42 -9.66 9.19
N ARG A 123 11.30 -8.36 8.85
CA ARG A 123 10.41 -7.41 9.55
C ARG A 123 9.57 -6.55 8.62
N HIS A 124 9.76 -6.67 7.31
CA HIS A 124 9.02 -5.96 6.28
C HIS A 124 8.23 -6.93 5.42
N PRO A 125 7.17 -6.49 4.74
CA PRO A 125 6.28 -7.36 4.01
C PRO A 125 6.92 -8.03 2.79
N THR A 126 6.29 -9.13 2.38
CA THR A 126 6.49 -9.78 1.09
C THR A 126 5.26 -9.54 0.24
N ILE A 127 5.44 -8.92 -0.91
CA ILE A 127 4.38 -8.57 -1.87
C ILE A 127 4.50 -9.53 -3.05
N GLY A 128 3.40 -10.20 -3.38
CA GLY A 128 3.31 -11.11 -4.53
C GLY A 128 3.31 -10.38 -5.89
N ASN A 129 3.01 -11.13 -6.93
CA ASN A 129 3.00 -10.61 -8.29
C ASN A 129 1.67 -9.90 -8.62
N ASN A 130 1.70 -8.94 -9.55
CA ASN A 130 0.52 -8.21 -10.04
C ASN A 130 -0.29 -7.50 -8.93
N VAL A 131 0.33 -7.22 -7.78
CA VAL A 131 -0.34 -6.53 -6.68
C VAL A 131 -0.45 -5.04 -6.99
N ILE A 132 -1.58 -4.43 -6.61
CA ILE A 132 -1.75 -2.98 -6.66
C ILE A 132 -1.99 -2.45 -5.25
N ILE A 133 -1.18 -1.45 -4.84
CA ILE A 133 -1.25 -0.84 -3.52
C ILE A 133 -1.61 0.64 -3.69
N GLY A 134 -2.80 1.00 -3.19
CA GLY A 134 -3.33 2.36 -3.26
C GLY A 134 -2.55 3.37 -2.44
N SER A 135 -2.68 4.65 -2.80
CA SER A 135 -1.96 5.77 -2.18
C SER A 135 -2.12 5.81 -0.66
N GLY A 136 -1.03 6.13 0.04
CA GLY A 136 -1.02 6.28 1.50
C GLY A 136 -1.20 4.98 2.29
N ALA A 137 -1.25 3.81 1.63
CA ALA A 137 -1.42 2.54 2.33
C ALA A 137 -0.16 2.16 3.12
N GLN A 138 -0.37 1.64 4.33
CA GLN A 138 0.68 1.21 5.25
C GLN A 138 0.64 -0.32 5.38
N ILE A 139 1.63 -1.01 4.82
CA ILE A 139 1.76 -2.47 4.91
C ILE A 139 2.87 -2.76 5.91
N LEU A 140 2.48 -3.29 7.07
CA LEU A 140 3.35 -3.31 8.25
C LEU A 140 3.61 -4.73 8.76
N GLY A 141 4.88 -5.03 9.00
CA GLY A 141 5.34 -6.29 9.55
C GLY A 141 5.74 -7.32 8.50
N PRO A 142 6.20 -8.50 8.93
CA PRO A 142 6.67 -9.57 8.04
C PRO A 142 5.48 -10.37 7.45
N ILE A 143 4.48 -9.67 6.95
CA ILE A 143 3.26 -10.26 6.37
C ILE A 143 3.43 -10.57 4.90
N ASN A 144 2.56 -11.43 4.38
CA ASN A 144 2.50 -11.80 2.98
C ASN A 144 1.25 -11.20 2.33
N VAL A 145 1.44 -10.53 1.20
CA VAL A 145 0.35 -10.07 0.31
C VAL A 145 0.40 -10.95 -0.93
N GLY A 146 -0.64 -11.76 -1.13
CA GLY A 146 -0.71 -12.74 -2.21
C GLY A 146 -0.83 -12.11 -3.60
N ASP A 147 -0.59 -12.92 -4.62
CA ASP A 147 -0.64 -12.49 -6.02
C ASP A 147 -2.01 -11.90 -6.38
N ASN A 148 -2.01 -10.91 -7.27
CA ASN A 148 -3.20 -10.19 -7.75
C ASN A 148 -4.02 -9.47 -6.67
N ALA A 149 -3.52 -9.39 -5.43
CA ALA A 149 -4.22 -8.68 -4.35
C ALA A 149 -4.32 -7.17 -4.65
N ARG A 150 -5.35 -6.55 -4.08
CA ARG A 150 -5.60 -5.12 -4.18
C ARG A 150 -5.67 -4.52 -2.77
N ILE A 151 -4.87 -3.49 -2.53
CA ILE A 151 -4.88 -2.77 -1.26
C ILE A 151 -5.48 -1.39 -1.51
N GLY A 152 -6.57 -1.08 -0.80
CA GLY A 152 -7.23 0.22 -0.91
C GLY A 152 -6.36 1.37 -0.40
N ALA A 153 -6.59 2.59 -0.91
CA ALA A 153 -5.87 3.78 -0.45
C ALA A 153 -6.06 4.02 1.06
N ASN A 154 -5.03 4.58 1.71
CA ASN A 154 -5.00 4.88 3.15
C ASN A 154 -5.33 3.69 4.07
N SER A 155 -5.09 2.47 3.62
CA SER A 155 -5.32 1.26 4.40
C SER A 155 -4.14 0.93 5.30
N VAL A 156 -4.42 0.34 6.47
CA VAL A 156 -3.38 -0.20 7.36
C VAL A 156 -3.49 -1.72 7.39
N VAL A 157 -2.54 -2.38 6.73
CA VAL A 157 -2.48 -3.84 6.58
C VAL A 157 -1.40 -4.39 7.51
N SER A 158 -1.80 -5.18 8.49
CA SER A 158 -0.92 -5.81 9.48
C SER A 158 -1.14 -7.32 9.61
N LYS A 159 -1.85 -7.92 8.65
CA LYS A 159 -2.10 -9.36 8.55
C LYS A 159 -1.95 -9.79 7.12
N ASP A 160 -1.68 -11.08 6.92
CA ASP A 160 -1.57 -11.67 5.59
C ASP A 160 -2.83 -11.41 4.76
N VAL A 161 -2.63 -11.15 3.47
CA VAL A 161 -3.69 -10.94 2.48
C VAL A 161 -3.64 -12.10 1.47
N PRO A 162 -4.72 -12.89 1.33
CA PRO A 162 -4.76 -13.97 0.36
C PRO A 162 -4.62 -13.48 -1.10
N PRO A 163 -4.24 -14.34 -2.04
CA PRO A 163 -4.27 -14.01 -3.47
C PRO A 163 -5.67 -13.62 -3.95
N ASP A 164 -5.74 -12.77 -4.98
CA ASP A 164 -6.98 -12.33 -5.65
C ASP A 164 -7.98 -11.59 -4.73
N VAL A 165 -7.54 -11.14 -3.57
CA VAL A 165 -8.39 -10.47 -2.56
C VAL A 165 -8.17 -8.96 -2.59
N THR A 166 -9.25 -8.22 -2.39
CA THR A 166 -9.21 -6.78 -2.13
C THR A 166 -9.39 -6.51 -0.64
N VAL A 167 -8.47 -5.74 -0.04
CA VAL A 167 -8.57 -5.29 1.36
C VAL A 167 -8.50 -3.77 1.45
N ALA A 168 -9.25 -3.17 2.37
CA ALA A 168 -9.17 -1.73 2.62
C ALA A 168 -9.58 -1.37 4.06
N GLY A 169 -9.23 -0.16 4.49
CA GLY A 169 -9.60 0.43 5.78
C GLY A 169 -8.50 0.36 6.84
N VAL A 170 -8.81 0.85 8.05
CA VAL A 170 -7.91 0.90 9.23
C VAL A 170 -8.62 0.30 10.44
N PRO A 171 -8.22 -0.91 10.88
CA PRO A 171 -7.38 -1.89 10.19
C PRO A 171 -8.04 -2.41 8.90
N ALA A 172 -7.21 -2.82 7.93
CA ALA A 172 -7.70 -3.33 6.66
C ALA A 172 -8.50 -4.63 6.83
N ARG A 173 -9.60 -4.73 6.08
CA ARG A 173 -10.48 -5.89 6.05
C ARG A 173 -10.78 -6.28 4.62
N GLU A 174 -11.03 -7.56 4.41
CA GLU A 174 -11.40 -8.11 3.12
C GLU A 174 -12.76 -7.56 2.65
N PHE A 175 -12.80 -7.11 1.40
CA PHE A 175 -14.06 -6.84 0.71
C PHE A 175 -14.58 -8.15 0.10
N LYS A 176 -15.71 -8.64 0.58
CA LYS A 176 -16.38 -9.77 -0.07
C LYS A 176 -16.83 -9.33 -1.46
N LYS A 177 -16.34 -10.02 -2.50
CA LYS A 177 -16.84 -9.84 -3.85
C LYS A 177 -18.36 -9.99 -3.85
N SER A 178 -19.09 -8.96 -4.28
CA SER A 178 -20.44 -9.17 -4.77
C SER A 178 -20.32 -10.00 -6.05
N SER A 179 -21.24 -10.92 -6.29
CA SER A 179 -21.21 -11.96 -7.31
C SER A 179 -21.31 -11.49 -8.78
N SER A 180 -20.82 -10.31 -9.11
CA SER A 180 -20.78 -9.77 -10.47
C SER A 180 -19.34 -9.80 -10.98
N PRO A 181 -19.08 -10.16 -12.26
CA PRO A 181 -17.76 -10.10 -12.86
C PRO A 181 -17.34 -8.62 -12.93
N ILE A 182 -16.44 -8.23 -12.04
CA ILE A 182 -16.01 -6.85 -11.92
C ILE A 182 -14.98 -6.57 -13.00
N LYS A 183 -15.34 -5.74 -13.99
CA LYS A 183 -14.36 -4.93 -14.70
C LYS A 183 -13.56 -4.15 -13.64
N PHE A 184 -12.23 -4.14 -13.77
CA PHE A 184 -11.35 -3.35 -12.92
C PHE A 184 -11.89 -1.91 -12.79
N GLU A 185 -12.45 -1.56 -11.65
CA GLU A 185 -12.68 -0.18 -11.26
C GLU A 185 -11.51 0.23 -10.39
N ALA A 186 -10.72 1.16 -10.91
CA ALA A 186 -9.62 1.76 -10.16
C ALA A 186 -10.20 2.46 -8.93
N TYR A 187 -9.69 2.07 -7.75
CA TYR A 187 -9.98 2.68 -6.46
C TYR A 187 -11.40 2.62 -5.91
N ALA A 188 -11.56 1.69 -5.03
CA ALA A 188 -12.24 1.69 -3.72
C ALA A 188 -13.57 2.42 -3.53
N ILE A 189 -14.11 3.15 -4.48
CA ILE A 189 -15.43 3.73 -4.40
C ILE A 189 -16.14 3.49 -5.74
N SER A 190 -16.78 2.34 -5.89
CA SER A 190 -17.88 2.25 -6.85
C SER A 190 -18.95 3.25 -6.41
N LYS A 191 -19.56 3.97 -7.35
CA LYS A 191 -20.61 4.98 -7.05
C LYS A 191 -21.76 4.45 -6.18
N ASN A 192 -21.81 3.15 -5.88
CA ASN A 192 -22.88 2.47 -5.16
C ASN A 192 -22.42 1.72 -3.90
N GLU A 193 -21.13 1.72 -3.53
CA GLU A 193 -20.66 1.10 -2.29
C GLU A 193 -20.48 2.14 -1.20
N VAL A 194 -21.41 2.16 -0.26
CA VAL A 194 -21.29 2.94 0.98
C VAL A 194 -20.19 2.30 1.82
N ASP A 195 -19.25 3.11 2.33
CA ASP A 195 -18.20 2.68 3.24
C ASP A 195 -18.79 1.74 4.31
N PRO A 196 -18.19 0.54 4.53
CA PRO A 196 -18.65 -0.38 5.58
C PRO A 196 -18.79 0.26 6.96
N ARG A 197 -17.98 1.28 7.25
CA ARG A 197 -18.08 2.09 8.47
C ARG A 197 -19.34 2.95 8.47
N GLU A 198 -19.67 3.55 7.36
CA GLU A 198 -20.87 4.37 7.20
C GLU A 198 -22.13 3.51 7.32
N LYS A 199 -22.14 2.28 6.77
CA LYS A 199 -23.23 1.32 6.98
C LYS A 199 -23.40 0.99 8.46
N THR A 200 -22.30 0.71 9.15
CA THR A 200 -22.33 0.38 10.59
C THR A 200 -22.78 1.59 11.41
N LEU A 201 -22.27 2.78 11.09
CA LEU A 201 -22.65 4.03 11.75
C LEU A 201 -24.15 4.31 11.58
N ASN A 202 -24.68 4.19 10.36
CA ASN A 202 -26.10 4.38 10.07
C ASN A 202 -26.99 3.36 10.80
N LEU A 203 -26.54 2.12 10.95
CA LEU A 203 -27.23 1.11 11.77
C LEU A 203 -27.22 1.48 13.26
N LEU A 204 -26.10 1.98 13.77
CA LEU A 204 -26.00 2.43 15.17
C LEU A 204 -26.88 3.65 15.43
N ILE A 205 -26.90 4.64 14.54
CA ILE A 205 -27.76 5.83 14.63
C ILE A 205 -29.22 5.41 14.70
N LYS A 206 -29.69 4.54 13.79
CA LYS A 206 -31.08 4.02 13.83
C LYS A 206 -31.40 3.28 15.13
N LYS A 207 -30.43 2.56 15.70
CA LYS A 207 -30.61 1.83 16.95
C LYS A 207 -30.70 2.79 18.15
N VAL A 208 -29.89 3.85 18.16
CA VAL A 208 -29.95 4.91 19.18
C VAL A 208 -31.29 5.63 19.12
N GLU A 209 -31.75 6.08 17.94
CA GLU A 209 -33.06 6.71 17.78
C GLU A 209 -34.21 5.83 18.27
N THR A 210 -34.13 4.51 18.01
CA THR A 210 -35.13 3.55 18.48
C THR A 210 -35.12 3.43 19.98
N LEU A 211 -33.96 3.42 20.62
CA LEU A 211 -33.80 3.37 22.07
C LEU A 211 -34.31 4.66 22.73
N GLU A 212 -34.01 5.82 22.18
CA GLU A 212 -34.53 7.12 22.66
C GLU A 212 -36.06 7.17 22.65
N LYS A 213 -36.68 6.70 21.56
CA LYS A 213 -38.15 6.58 21.48
C LYS A 213 -38.73 5.67 22.53
N LYS A 214 -38.05 4.56 22.83
CA LYS A 214 -38.49 3.64 23.92
C LYS A 214 -38.35 4.27 25.30
N ILE A 215 -37.26 4.97 25.57
CA ILE A 215 -37.01 5.68 26.84
C ILE A 215 -38.09 6.74 27.07
N LYS A 216 -38.36 7.61 26.07
CA LYS A 216 -39.41 8.62 26.15
C LYS A 216 -40.80 8.03 26.45
N LYS A 217 -41.07 6.84 25.84
CA LYS A 217 -42.33 6.12 26.14
C LYS A 217 -42.43 5.62 27.58
N ILE A 218 -41.33 5.11 28.11
CA ILE A 218 -41.26 4.63 29.50
C ILE A 218 -41.39 5.81 30.47
N GLU A 219 -40.72 6.92 30.23
CA GLU A 219 -40.80 8.13 31.05
C GLU A 219 -42.22 8.70 31.08
N THR A 220 -42.92 8.72 29.94
CA THR A 220 -44.31 9.19 29.86
C THR A 220 -45.27 8.25 30.60
N VAL A 221 -45.04 6.93 30.59
CA VAL A 221 -45.85 5.96 31.34
C VAL A 221 -45.60 6.08 32.86
N ASN A 222 -44.33 6.27 33.27
CA ASN A 222 -43.99 6.44 34.67
C ASN A 222 -44.51 7.76 35.26
N LYS A 223 -44.48 8.86 34.50
CA LYS A 223 -45.12 10.14 34.94
C LYS A 223 -46.62 10.00 35.15
N LYS A 224 -47.33 9.21 34.32
CA LYS A 224 -48.77 8.95 34.49
C LYS A 224 -49.13 8.03 35.66
N LYS A 225 -48.18 7.32 36.25
CA LYS A 225 -48.40 6.45 37.43
C LYS A 225 -48.15 7.14 38.77
N ILE A 226 -47.55 8.34 38.75
CA ILE A 226 -47.19 9.10 39.96
C ILE A 226 -48.16 10.29 40.17
N THR A 227 -49.01 10.59 39.19
CA THR A 227 -50.17 11.49 39.30
C THR A 227 -51.44 10.67 39.48
#